data_193307a69619772d8239f82b030c7104
#
_entry.id   193307a69619772d8239f82b030c7104
#
_cell.length_a   1.000
_cell.length_b   1.000
_cell.length_c   1.000
_cell.angle_alpha   90.00
_cell.angle_beta   90.00
_cell.angle_gamma   90.00
#
_symmetry.space_group_name_H-M   'P 1'
#
loop_
_entity.id
_entity.type
_entity.pdbx_description
1 polymer ?
#
loop_
_entity_poly.entity_id
_entity_poly.type
_entity_poly.pdbx_seq_one_letter_code
_entity_poly.pdbx_strand_id
1 'polypeptide(L)'
;MEENVNKAIKYMIIASFLFALMGVAAKELSDKLSTIEIVFFRNVFGVFFILFSIYKSPLKQLGGKFWLLIFRGVAGFLALLFFFYNIANIPLGEAMTFSKTSTIFTALLAYFFLKEQIGIEGWIGVIVGFIGILFIAEFDGSSLEKTDYLGILSGFGAALAYTSIRELRRFYDSRAIVLSFM
;
A
#
# COMPACT_ATOMS: atom_id res chain seq x y z
N MET A 1 -15.03 -12.70 20.54
CA MET A 1 -13.75 -12.21 19.98
C MET A 1 -13.37 -13.03 18.75
N GLU A 2 -13.43 -14.36 18.80
CA GLU A 2 -13.07 -15.26 17.68
C GLU A 2 -13.92 -15.06 16.40
N GLU A 3 -15.22 -14.81 16.51
CA GLU A 3 -16.09 -14.57 15.34
C GLU A 3 -15.66 -13.34 14.52
N ASN A 4 -15.22 -12.29 15.19
CA ASN A 4 -14.71 -11.08 14.52
C ASN A 4 -13.36 -11.32 13.84
N VAL A 5 -12.51 -12.16 14.41
CA VAL A 5 -11.22 -12.54 13.82
C VAL A 5 -11.44 -13.38 12.56
N ASN A 6 -12.31 -14.36 12.59
CA ASN A 6 -12.64 -15.19 11.42
C ASN A 6 -13.25 -14.38 10.27
N LYS A 7 -14.11 -13.39 10.59
CA LYS A 7 -14.61 -12.46 9.57
C LYS A 7 -13.50 -11.59 8.98
N ALA A 8 -12.59 -11.09 9.80
CA ALA A 8 -11.45 -10.30 9.33
C ALA A 8 -10.54 -11.12 8.40
N ILE A 9 -10.23 -12.37 8.75
CA ILE A 9 -9.43 -13.27 7.91
C ILE A 9 -10.10 -13.50 6.55
N LYS A 10 -11.41 -13.77 6.52
CA LYS A 10 -12.16 -13.94 5.27
C LYS A 10 -12.06 -12.71 4.38
N TYR A 11 -12.27 -11.51 4.96
CA TYR A 11 -12.15 -10.27 4.18
C TYR A 11 -10.72 -10.02 3.69
N MET A 12 -9.70 -10.38 4.45
CA MET A 12 -8.30 -10.27 4.01
C MET A 12 -7.99 -11.19 2.84
N ILE A 13 -8.50 -12.44 2.86
CA ILE A 13 -8.32 -13.39 1.74
C ILE A 13 -8.98 -12.84 0.48
N ILE A 14 -10.24 -12.38 0.57
CA ILE A 14 -10.96 -11.81 -0.56
C ILE A 14 -10.24 -10.55 -1.08
N ALA A 15 -9.80 -9.67 -0.19
CA ALA A 15 -9.08 -8.46 -0.56
C ALA A 15 -7.75 -8.78 -1.26
N SER A 16 -7.01 -9.80 -0.80
CA SER A 16 -5.76 -10.23 -1.42
C SER A 16 -5.99 -10.81 -2.81
N PHE A 17 -7.05 -11.58 -3.00
CA PHE A 17 -7.43 -12.12 -4.29
C PHE A 17 -7.82 -11.00 -5.28
N LEU A 18 -8.66 -10.06 -4.85
CA LEU A 18 -9.04 -8.90 -5.66
C LEU A 18 -7.84 -8.01 -6.00
N PHE A 19 -6.90 -7.85 -5.07
CA PHE A 19 -5.66 -7.12 -5.32
C PHE A 19 -4.78 -7.81 -6.37
N ALA A 20 -4.70 -9.14 -6.34
CA ALA A 20 -3.99 -9.91 -7.36
C ALA A 20 -4.64 -9.77 -8.74
N LEU A 21 -5.98 -9.88 -8.83
CA LEU A 21 -6.72 -9.66 -10.07
C LEU A 21 -6.52 -8.24 -10.62
N MET A 22 -6.52 -7.24 -9.75
CA MET A 22 -6.23 -5.86 -10.13
C MET A 22 -4.82 -5.75 -10.73
N GLY A 23 -3.83 -6.43 -10.15
CA GLY A 23 -2.46 -6.43 -10.67
C GLY A 23 -2.36 -7.05 -12.05
N VAL A 24 -3.02 -8.19 -12.29
CA VAL A 24 -3.10 -8.83 -13.61
C VAL A 24 -3.76 -7.89 -14.63
N ALA A 25 -4.92 -7.33 -14.29
CA ALA A 25 -5.61 -6.40 -15.18
C ALA A 25 -4.76 -5.16 -15.50
N ALA A 26 -4.05 -4.62 -14.51
CA ALA A 26 -3.16 -3.49 -14.71
C ALA A 26 -1.97 -3.83 -15.61
N LYS A 27 -1.40 -5.05 -15.50
CA LYS A 27 -0.32 -5.52 -16.37
C LYS A 27 -0.80 -5.63 -17.81
N GLU A 28 -1.93 -6.26 -18.07
CA GLU A 28 -2.53 -6.36 -19.40
C GLU A 28 -2.86 -4.99 -20.03
N LEU A 29 -3.33 -4.05 -19.20
CA LEU A 29 -3.64 -2.71 -19.67
C LEU A 29 -2.38 -1.87 -19.94
N SER A 30 -1.25 -2.17 -19.31
CA SER A 30 -0.01 -1.42 -19.45
C SER A 30 0.59 -1.46 -20.86
N ASP A 31 0.20 -2.44 -21.68
CA ASP A 31 0.57 -2.52 -23.10
C ASP A 31 -0.17 -1.49 -23.97
N LYS A 32 -1.30 -0.94 -23.47
CA LYS A 32 -2.19 -0.04 -24.22
C LYS A 32 -2.34 1.34 -23.59
N LEU A 33 -2.19 1.44 -22.30
CA LEU A 33 -2.40 2.65 -21.50
C LEU A 33 -1.14 3.00 -20.71
N SER A 34 -0.89 4.29 -20.57
CA SER A 34 0.19 4.75 -19.69
C SER A 34 -0.14 4.47 -18.21
N THR A 35 0.90 4.39 -17.39
CA THR A 35 0.75 4.20 -15.93
C THR A 35 -0.20 5.23 -15.31
N ILE A 36 -0.13 6.49 -15.76
CA ILE A 36 -0.96 7.58 -15.23
C ILE A 36 -2.43 7.36 -15.57
N GLU A 37 -2.72 6.91 -16.78
CA GLU A 37 -4.10 6.61 -17.22
C GLU A 37 -4.69 5.46 -16.41
N ILE A 38 -3.92 4.39 -16.20
CA ILE A 38 -4.36 3.25 -15.37
C ILE A 38 -4.68 3.71 -13.95
N VAL A 39 -3.80 4.49 -13.33
CA VAL A 39 -4.00 5.04 -11.98
C VAL A 39 -5.20 5.98 -11.94
N PHE A 40 -5.37 6.82 -12.96
CA PHE A 40 -6.50 7.74 -13.07
C PHE A 40 -7.84 6.99 -13.12
N PHE A 41 -8.01 6.07 -14.06
CA PHE A 41 -9.26 5.31 -14.17
C PHE A 41 -9.55 4.50 -12.91
N ARG A 42 -8.54 3.81 -12.35
CA ARG A 42 -8.68 3.10 -11.08
C ARG A 42 -9.19 4.01 -9.96
N ASN A 43 -8.63 5.21 -9.84
CA ASN A 43 -9.04 6.16 -8.81
C ASN A 43 -10.45 6.71 -9.06
N VAL A 44 -10.81 7.03 -10.30
CA VAL A 44 -12.17 7.48 -10.66
C VAL A 44 -13.22 6.44 -10.24
N PHE A 45 -13.01 5.17 -10.59
CA PHE A 45 -13.90 4.10 -10.14
C PHE A 45 -13.92 3.96 -8.62
N GLY A 46 -12.75 4.04 -7.97
CA GLY A 46 -12.65 3.98 -6.50
C GLY A 46 -13.43 5.10 -5.82
N VAL A 47 -13.28 6.34 -6.30
CA VAL A 47 -14.04 7.51 -5.82
C VAL A 47 -15.53 7.28 -5.96
N PHE A 48 -15.99 6.80 -7.12
CA PHE A 48 -17.40 6.52 -7.37
C PHE A 48 -17.97 5.53 -6.34
N PHE A 49 -17.29 4.42 -6.09
CA PHE A 49 -17.73 3.43 -5.10
C PHE A 49 -17.74 3.98 -3.68
N ILE A 50 -16.74 4.79 -3.31
CA ILE A 50 -16.69 5.39 -1.98
C ILE A 50 -17.80 6.42 -1.80
N LEU A 51 -18.03 7.29 -2.78
CA LEU A 51 -19.12 8.28 -2.73
C LEU A 51 -20.49 7.60 -2.63
N PHE A 52 -20.71 6.52 -3.38
CA PHE A 52 -21.92 5.71 -3.27
C PHE A 52 -22.08 5.10 -1.87
N SER A 53 -21.00 4.60 -1.27
CA SER A 53 -20.99 4.10 0.09
C SER A 53 -21.31 5.18 1.13
N ILE A 54 -20.77 6.39 0.93
CA ILE A 54 -21.03 7.56 1.80
C ILE A 54 -22.49 7.99 1.68
N TYR A 55 -23.04 8.00 0.47
CA TYR A 55 -24.45 8.33 0.25
C TYR A 55 -25.39 7.39 1.01
N LYS A 56 -25.10 6.08 1.02
CA LYS A 56 -25.89 5.09 1.77
C LYS A 56 -25.71 5.16 3.29
N SER A 57 -24.53 5.56 3.75
CA SER A 57 -24.18 5.64 5.17
C SER A 57 -23.28 6.85 5.40
N PRO A 58 -23.80 7.96 5.93
CA PRO A 58 -23.05 9.18 6.16
C PRO A 58 -21.79 8.95 6.99
N LEU A 59 -20.75 9.74 6.73
CA LEU A 59 -19.49 9.66 7.45
C LEU A 59 -19.67 10.02 8.92
N LYS A 60 -19.10 9.20 9.80
CA LYS A 60 -18.97 9.51 11.22
C LYS A 60 -17.52 9.89 11.49
N GLN A 61 -17.24 11.17 11.60
CA GLN A 61 -15.88 11.65 11.83
C GLN A 61 -15.88 12.84 12.79
N LEU A 62 -14.84 12.91 13.62
CA LEU A 62 -14.63 14.01 14.56
C LEU A 62 -13.88 15.18 13.92
N GLY A 63 -13.13 14.90 12.85
CA GLY A 63 -12.19 15.84 12.25
C GLY A 63 -10.94 16.04 13.11
N GLY A 64 -9.97 16.75 12.59
CA GLY A 64 -8.68 17.00 13.24
C GLY A 64 -7.52 16.39 12.45
N LYS A 65 -6.29 16.79 12.79
CA LYS A 65 -5.06 16.28 12.11
C LYS A 65 -5.11 16.32 10.57
N PHE A 66 -5.68 17.37 10.01
CA PHE A 66 -5.88 17.53 8.56
C PHE A 66 -4.58 17.40 7.76
N TRP A 67 -3.48 17.95 8.26
CA TRP A 67 -2.16 17.83 7.63
C TRP A 67 -1.67 16.37 7.55
N LEU A 68 -1.97 15.57 8.57
CA LEU A 68 -1.64 14.14 8.53
C LEU A 68 -2.48 13.40 7.46
N LEU A 69 -3.72 13.82 7.24
CA LEU A 69 -4.58 13.29 6.19
C LEU A 69 -4.02 13.62 4.80
N ILE A 70 -3.57 14.87 4.58
CA ILE A 70 -2.91 15.28 3.33
C ILE A 70 -1.62 14.49 3.13
N PHE A 71 -0.76 14.45 4.15
CA PHE A 71 0.49 13.68 4.10
C PHE A 71 0.26 12.23 3.70
N ARG A 72 -0.71 11.58 4.34
CA ARG A 72 -1.12 10.21 4.02
C ARG A 72 -1.62 10.10 2.57
N GLY A 73 -2.40 11.06 2.11
CA GLY A 73 -2.89 11.12 0.74
C GLY A 73 -1.75 11.18 -0.28
N VAL A 74 -0.82 12.12 -0.09
CA VAL A 74 0.34 12.30 -0.98
C VAL A 74 1.26 11.08 -0.95
N ALA A 75 1.63 10.59 0.23
CA ALA A 75 2.48 9.40 0.38
C ALA A 75 1.84 8.16 -0.26
N GLY A 76 0.54 7.96 -0.04
CA GLY A 76 -0.20 6.84 -0.63
C GLY A 76 -0.34 6.95 -2.15
N PHE A 77 -0.58 8.14 -2.69
CA PHE A 77 -0.65 8.37 -4.13
C PHE A 77 0.69 8.13 -4.83
N LEU A 78 1.79 8.68 -4.30
CA LEU A 78 3.12 8.45 -4.85
C LEU A 78 3.53 6.98 -4.79
N ALA A 79 3.27 6.31 -3.67
CA ALA A 79 3.51 4.89 -3.54
C ALA A 79 2.75 4.08 -4.59
N LEU A 80 1.48 4.43 -4.82
CA LEU A 80 0.64 3.80 -5.80
C LEU A 80 1.17 4.02 -7.23
N LEU A 81 1.58 5.25 -7.55
CA LEU A 81 2.12 5.61 -8.87
C LEU A 81 3.39 4.79 -9.17
N PHE A 82 4.33 4.69 -8.22
CA PHE A 82 5.53 3.90 -8.37
C PHE A 82 5.25 2.40 -8.49
N PHE A 83 4.28 1.90 -7.72
CA PHE A 83 3.84 0.51 -7.82
C PHE A 83 3.29 0.18 -9.21
N PHE A 84 2.41 1.01 -9.75
CA PHE A 84 1.87 0.78 -11.10
C PHE A 84 2.91 0.99 -12.20
N TYR A 85 3.87 1.90 -12.00
CA TYR A 85 5.00 2.03 -12.88
C TYR A 85 5.80 0.71 -12.96
N ASN A 86 6.06 0.09 -11.81
CA ASN A 86 6.75 -1.20 -11.77
C ASN A 86 5.92 -2.31 -12.44
N ILE A 87 4.61 -2.39 -12.18
CA ILE A 87 3.74 -3.36 -12.88
C ILE A 87 3.88 -3.24 -14.40
N ALA A 88 3.98 -2.03 -14.92
CA ALA A 88 4.13 -1.80 -16.35
C ALA A 88 5.51 -2.24 -16.90
N ASN A 89 6.58 -2.09 -16.13
CA ASN A 89 7.96 -2.19 -16.65
C ASN A 89 8.71 -3.47 -16.27
N ILE A 90 8.29 -4.20 -15.22
CA ILE A 90 8.94 -5.43 -14.76
C ILE A 90 7.92 -6.58 -14.65
N PRO A 91 8.36 -7.84 -14.49
CA PRO A 91 7.45 -8.96 -14.27
C PRO A 91 6.51 -8.73 -13.10
N LEU A 92 5.24 -9.11 -13.25
CA LEU A 92 4.20 -8.86 -12.25
C LEU A 92 4.55 -9.44 -10.86
N GLY A 93 5.14 -10.63 -10.83
CA GLY A 93 5.56 -11.27 -9.57
C GLY A 93 6.58 -10.44 -8.81
N GLU A 94 7.55 -9.88 -9.52
CA GLU A 94 8.58 -9.00 -8.98
C GLU A 94 7.98 -7.68 -8.46
N ALA A 95 7.18 -6.99 -9.28
CA ALA A 95 6.47 -5.77 -8.87
C ALA A 95 5.60 -5.99 -7.61
N MET A 96 4.87 -7.11 -7.57
CA MET A 96 4.08 -7.50 -6.39
C MET A 96 4.95 -7.75 -5.16
N THR A 97 6.13 -8.31 -5.32
CA THR A 97 7.04 -8.56 -4.19
C THR A 97 7.64 -7.27 -3.68
N PHE A 98 8.04 -6.33 -4.54
CA PHE A 98 8.44 -4.99 -4.09
C PHE A 98 7.35 -4.31 -3.25
N SER A 99 6.08 -4.48 -3.58
CA SER A 99 5.00 -3.91 -2.77
C SER A 99 4.94 -4.48 -1.34
N LYS A 100 5.44 -5.71 -1.11
CA LYS A 100 5.50 -6.34 0.22
C LYS A 100 6.59 -5.76 1.11
N THR A 101 7.55 -5.02 0.55
CA THR A 101 8.54 -4.26 1.35
C THR A 101 7.85 -3.28 2.30
N SER A 102 6.63 -2.83 1.96
CA SER A 102 5.82 -1.98 2.84
C SER A 102 5.57 -2.60 4.22
N THR A 103 5.48 -3.91 4.33
CA THR A 103 5.31 -4.60 5.62
C THR A 103 6.56 -4.45 6.48
N ILE A 104 7.75 -4.60 5.89
CA ILE A 104 9.04 -4.45 6.56
C ILE A 104 9.21 -3.00 7.03
N PHE A 105 8.99 -2.03 6.13
CA PHE A 105 9.08 -0.61 6.48
C PHE A 105 8.03 -0.21 7.53
N THR A 106 6.82 -0.77 7.47
CA THR A 106 5.79 -0.50 8.48
C THR A 106 6.24 -0.98 9.86
N ALA A 107 6.87 -2.17 9.98
CA ALA A 107 7.44 -2.65 11.24
C ALA A 107 8.53 -1.71 11.76
N LEU A 108 9.46 -1.28 10.89
CA LEU A 108 10.51 -0.33 11.25
C LEU A 108 9.94 1.03 11.69
N LEU A 109 8.97 1.57 10.94
CA LEU A 109 8.32 2.85 11.30
C LEU A 109 7.54 2.72 12.62
N ALA A 110 6.88 1.59 12.87
CA ALA A 110 6.21 1.34 14.15
C ALA A 110 7.21 1.34 15.32
N TYR A 111 8.37 0.71 15.15
CA TYR A 111 9.43 0.72 16.14
C TYR A 111 9.95 2.14 16.42
N PHE A 112 10.33 2.89 15.37
CA PHE A 112 10.95 4.21 15.54
C PHE A 112 9.95 5.30 15.95
N PHE A 113 8.77 5.35 15.35
CA PHE A 113 7.80 6.44 15.56
C PHE A 113 6.75 6.13 16.60
N LEU A 114 6.29 4.88 16.69
CA LEU A 114 5.28 4.48 17.67
C LEU A 114 5.91 3.90 18.95
N LYS A 115 7.25 3.75 18.99
CA LYS A 115 8.01 3.14 20.10
C LYS A 115 7.49 1.75 20.49
N GLU A 116 6.98 1.01 19.49
CA GLU A 116 6.56 -0.38 19.70
C GLU A 116 7.79 -1.27 19.79
N GLN A 117 7.82 -2.15 20.77
CA GLN A 117 8.92 -3.10 20.91
C GLN A 117 8.77 -4.20 19.86
N ILE A 118 9.76 -4.31 18.97
CA ILE A 118 9.87 -5.45 18.06
C ILE A 118 10.63 -6.54 18.80
N GLY A 119 9.99 -7.70 19.03
CA GLY A 119 10.66 -8.87 19.59
C GLY A 119 11.74 -9.41 18.64
N ILE A 120 12.57 -10.31 19.14
CA ILE A 120 13.68 -10.89 18.35
C ILE A 120 13.19 -11.58 17.08
N GLU A 121 12.02 -12.23 17.14
CA GLU A 121 11.37 -12.85 15.97
C GLU A 121 11.00 -11.82 14.88
N GLY A 122 10.54 -10.64 15.28
CA GLY A 122 10.25 -9.54 14.38
C GLY A 122 11.50 -9.00 13.70
N TRP A 123 12.63 -8.86 14.42
CA TRP A 123 13.90 -8.46 13.83
C TRP A 123 14.44 -9.50 12.85
N ILE A 124 14.34 -10.79 13.17
CA ILE A 124 14.69 -11.87 12.24
C ILE A 124 13.84 -11.75 10.97
N GLY A 125 12.52 -11.52 11.11
CA GLY A 125 11.62 -11.33 9.98
C GLY A 125 11.99 -10.12 9.09
N VAL A 126 12.38 -8.99 9.69
CA VAL A 126 12.86 -7.80 8.97
C VAL A 126 14.13 -8.14 8.16
N ILE A 127 15.12 -8.78 8.79
CA ILE A 127 16.40 -9.12 8.13
C ILE A 127 16.18 -10.12 6.99
N VAL A 128 15.44 -11.20 7.23
CA VAL A 128 15.12 -12.20 6.20
C VAL A 128 14.33 -11.58 5.06
N GLY A 129 13.38 -10.68 5.37
CA GLY A 129 12.62 -9.95 4.38
C GLY A 129 13.50 -9.07 3.49
N PHE A 130 14.45 -8.32 4.05
CA PHE A 130 15.40 -7.51 3.26
C PHE A 130 16.31 -8.38 2.38
N ILE A 131 16.80 -9.50 2.91
CA ILE A 131 17.58 -10.45 2.10
C ILE A 131 16.73 -10.96 0.93
N GLY A 132 15.46 -11.32 1.18
CA GLY A 132 14.54 -11.75 0.12
C GLY A 132 14.34 -10.69 -0.97
N ILE A 133 14.28 -9.41 -0.62
CA ILE A 133 14.18 -8.32 -1.60
C ILE A 133 15.42 -8.26 -2.49
N LEU A 134 16.63 -8.39 -1.91
CA LEU A 134 17.87 -8.39 -2.69
C LEU A 134 17.94 -9.54 -3.69
N PHE A 135 17.44 -10.72 -3.32
CA PHE A 135 17.34 -11.87 -4.24
C PHE A 135 16.37 -11.61 -5.39
N ILE A 136 15.26 -10.90 -5.14
CA ILE A 136 14.24 -10.63 -6.16
C ILE A 136 14.67 -9.50 -7.09
N ALA A 137 15.37 -8.51 -6.55
CA ALA A 137 16.01 -7.45 -7.34
C ALA A 137 17.20 -7.97 -8.18
N GLU A 138 17.46 -9.29 -8.16
CA GLU A 138 18.60 -9.91 -8.85
C GLU A 138 19.91 -9.16 -8.61
N PHE A 139 20.08 -8.63 -7.37
CA PHE A 139 21.22 -7.81 -7.01
C PHE A 139 22.52 -8.62 -7.07
N ASP A 140 23.29 -8.40 -8.11
CA ASP A 140 24.56 -9.07 -8.39
C ASP A 140 25.80 -8.29 -7.90
N GLY A 141 25.58 -7.22 -7.10
CA GLY A 141 26.62 -6.30 -6.65
C GLY A 141 26.87 -5.13 -7.60
N SER A 142 26.12 -5.03 -8.69
CA SER A 142 26.11 -3.90 -9.60
C SER A 142 25.14 -2.79 -9.13
N SER A 143 24.90 -1.80 -9.96
CA SER A 143 23.92 -0.74 -9.64
C SER A 143 22.49 -1.24 -9.74
N LEU A 144 21.66 -0.92 -8.75
CA LEU A 144 20.21 -1.13 -8.81
C LEU A 144 19.60 -0.41 -10.04
N GLU A 145 18.64 -1.03 -10.67
CA GLU A 145 17.87 -0.42 -11.75
C GLU A 145 16.89 0.63 -11.23
N LYS A 146 16.40 1.48 -12.12
CA LYS A 146 15.40 2.50 -11.79
C LYS A 146 14.13 1.87 -11.18
N THR A 147 13.71 0.73 -11.66
CA THR A 147 12.55 -0.05 -11.19
C THR A 147 12.73 -0.54 -9.76
N ASP A 148 13.95 -0.94 -9.36
CA ASP A 148 14.24 -1.37 -8.00
C ASP A 148 14.11 -0.20 -7.01
N TYR A 149 14.70 0.96 -7.35
CA TYR A 149 14.53 2.17 -6.53
C TYR A 149 13.07 2.57 -6.39
N LEU A 150 12.31 2.56 -7.49
CA LEU A 150 10.89 2.91 -7.45
C LEU A 150 10.06 1.86 -6.71
N GLY A 151 10.43 0.59 -6.80
CA GLY A 151 9.82 -0.50 -6.03
C GLY A 151 9.99 -0.31 -4.52
N ILE A 152 11.22 -0.05 -4.08
CA ILE A 152 11.55 0.23 -2.68
C ILE A 152 10.85 1.50 -2.20
N LEU A 153 10.87 2.59 -2.99
CA LEU A 153 10.18 3.85 -2.67
C LEU A 153 8.66 3.65 -2.58
N SER A 154 8.07 2.83 -3.45
CA SER A 154 6.67 2.44 -3.38
C SER A 154 6.35 1.78 -2.05
N GLY A 155 7.14 0.80 -1.63
CA GLY A 155 6.99 0.13 -0.35
C GLY A 155 7.13 1.07 0.84
N PHE A 156 8.13 1.94 0.82
CA PHE A 156 8.35 2.94 1.88
C PHE A 156 7.20 3.95 1.96
N GLY A 157 6.76 4.51 0.83
CA GLY A 157 5.62 5.42 0.78
C GLY A 157 4.32 4.77 1.27
N ALA A 158 4.09 3.51 0.89
CA ALA A 158 2.95 2.74 1.39
C ALA A 158 3.03 2.52 2.90
N ALA A 159 4.22 2.24 3.45
CA ALA A 159 4.42 2.10 4.89
C ALA A 159 4.14 3.39 5.66
N LEU A 160 4.58 4.54 5.15
CA LEU A 160 4.24 5.86 5.71
C LEU A 160 2.73 6.09 5.73
N ALA A 161 2.05 5.75 4.61
CA ALA A 161 0.60 5.85 4.52
C ALA A 161 -0.10 4.92 5.53
N TYR A 162 0.32 3.66 5.66
CA TYR A 162 -0.28 2.69 6.58
C TYR A 162 -0.07 3.07 8.05
N THR A 163 1.12 3.52 8.41
CA THR A 163 1.41 3.99 9.77
C THR A 163 0.54 5.20 10.14
N SER A 164 0.34 6.13 9.20
CA SER A 164 -0.54 7.29 9.37
C SER A 164 -2.01 6.91 9.56
N ILE A 165 -2.50 5.84 8.92
CA ILE A 165 -3.89 5.37 9.04
C ILE A 165 -4.24 5.03 10.50
N ARG A 166 -3.32 4.44 11.24
CA ARG A 166 -3.54 4.05 12.64
C ARG A 166 -3.98 5.24 13.51
N GLU A 167 -3.32 6.37 13.35
CA GLU A 167 -3.65 7.59 14.08
C GLU A 167 -4.89 8.29 13.47
N LEU A 168 -5.01 8.34 12.15
CA LEU A 168 -6.13 8.97 11.46
C LEU A 168 -7.49 8.32 11.77
N ARG A 169 -7.52 7.00 11.98
CA ARG A 169 -8.76 6.28 12.34
C ARG A 169 -9.41 6.75 13.65
N ARG A 170 -8.71 7.49 14.48
CA ARG A 170 -9.28 8.12 15.68
C ARG A 170 -10.12 9.36 15.37
N PHE A 171 -9.90 9.98 14.21
CA PHE A 171 -10.48 11.25 13.82
C PHE A 171 -11.37 11.15 12.59
N TYR A 172 -11.10 10.21 11.70
CA TYR A 172 -11.75 10.07 10.41
C TYR A 172 -12.31 8.67 10.17
N ASP A 173 -13.45 8.62 9.47
CA ASP A 173 -13.97 7.36 8.92
C ASP A 173 -12.98 6.77 7.92
N SER A 174 -12.86 5.44 7.91
CA SER A 174 -11.93 4.73 7.01
C SER A 174 -12.15 5.09 5.53
N ARG A 175 -13.39 5.38 5.12
CA ARG A 175 -13.73 5.79 3.75
C ARG A 175 -13.15 7.16 3.40
N ALA A 176 -13.18 8.12 4.34
CA ALA A 176 -12.56 9.43 4.16
C ALA A 176 -11.03 9.31 4.05
N ILE A 177 -10.42 8.43 4.85
CA ILE A 177 -8.98 8.16 4.78
C ILE A 177 -8.61 7.53 3.43
N VAL A 178 -9.42 6.61 2.90
CA VAL A 178 -9.17 6.03 1.57
C VAL A 178 -9.36 7.08 0.48
N LEU A 179 -10.39 7.92 0.56
CA LEU A 179 -10.63 8.98 -0.42
C LEU A 179 -9.47 9.98 -0.52
N SER A 180 -8.71 10.18 0.57
CA SER A 180 -7.61 11.18 0.60
C SER A 180 -6.45 10.89 -0.37
N PHE A 181 -6.31 9.66 -0.92
CA PHE A 181 -5.23 9.30 -1.84
C PHE A 181 -5.72 8.95 -3.26
N MET A 182 -7.01 9.03 -3.50
CA MET A 182 -7.64 8.89 -4.81
C MET A 182 -7.72 10.23 -5.52
#